data_a821f1990986422126d96352330c896d
#
_entry.id   a821f1990986422126d96352330c896d
#
_cell.length_a   1.000
_cell.length_b   1.000
_cell.length_c   1.000
_cell.angle_alpha   90.00
_cell.angle_beta   90.00
_cell.angle_gamma   90.00
#
_symmetry.space_group_name_H-M   'P 1'
#
loop_
_entity.id
_entity.type
_entity.pdbx_description
1 polymer ?
#
loop_
_entity_poly.entity_id
_entity_poly.type
_entity_poly.pdbx_seq_one_letter_code
_entity_poly.pdbx_strand_id
1 'polypeptide(L)'
;MKLSIVIPVYNEAGTIARVVDAVHSVEIGMEKEILLVDDCSRDGTREVLQNMAAADPDLRVRFHDVNQGKGAALRTGFAAATGDIVIIQDADLEYDPQEYPRLLRPILDGHADVVYGSRFLGGGAHRVVFYWHYLGNKLLTTLSNMTTNLNLTDME
;
A
#
# COMPACT_ATOMS: atom_id res chain seq x y z
N MET A 1 4.01 -14.02 14.22
CA MET A 1 3.55 -12.69 13.75
C MET A 1 3.09 -12.82 12.32
N LYS A 2 2.09 -12.04 11.95
CA LYS A 2 1.47 -12.05 10.63
C LYS A 2 1.41 -10.63 10.07
N LEU A 3 1.73 -10.45 8.78
CA LEU A 3 1.63 -9.19 8.07
C LEU A 3 0.38 -9.17 7.20
N SER A 4 -0.47 -8.16 7.36
CA SER A 4 -1.57 -7.86 6.44
C SER A 4 -1.10 -6.83 5.41
N ILE A 5 -1.13 -7.19 4.13
CA ILE A 5 -0.83 -6.29 3.02
C ILE A 5 -2.15 -5.81 2.42
N VAL A 6 -2.49 -4.54 2.62
CA VAL A 6 -3.72 -3.93 2.10
C VAL A 6 -3.43 -3.22 0.79
N ILE A 7 -4.10 -3.64 -0.27
CA ILE A 7 -3.93 -3.12 -1.64
C ILE A 7 -5.25 -2.49 -2.09
N PRO A 8 -5.41 -1.16 -2.04
CA PRO A 8 -6.54 -0.49 -2.65
C PRO A 8 -6.39 -0.54 -4.18
N VAL A 9 -7.46 -0.92 -4.88
CA VAL A 9 -7.44 -1.16 -6.33
C VAL A 9 -8.53 -0.36 -7.01
N TYR A 10 -8.17 0.40 -8.06
CA TYR A 10 -9.14 1.07 -8.91
C TYR A 10 -8.61 1.22 -10.34
N ASN A 11 -9.19 0.46 -11.30
CA ASN A 11 -8.79 0.43 -12.70
C ASN A 11 -7.31 0.03 -12.92
N GLU A 12 -6.93 -1.13 -12.39
CA GLU A 12 -5.56 -1.65 -12.41
C GLU A 12 -5.47 -3.05 -13.05
N ALA A 13 -6.30 -3.34 -14.06
CA ALA A 13 -6.33 -4.63 -14.73
C ALA A 13 -4.97 -5.06 -15.32
N GLY A 14 -4.14 -4.08 -15.74
CA GLY A 14 -2.82 -4.34 -16.34
C GLY A 14 -1.68 -4.51 -15.34
N THR A 15 -1.84 -4.13 -14.09
CA THR A 15 -0.76 -4.04 -13.10
C THR A 15 -0.96 -4.98 -11.92
N ILE A 16 -2.22 -5.20 -11.49
CA ILE A 16 -2.54 -5.86 -10.21
C ILE A 16 -1.95 -7.26 -10.07
N ALA A 17 -1.96 -8.09 -11.13
CA ALA A 17 -1.38 -9.42 -11.07
C ALA A 17 0.13 -9.37 -10.78
N ARG A 18 0.85 -8.45 -11.43
CA ARG A 18 2.29 -8.26 -11.23
C ARG A 18 2.61 -7.74 -9.82
N VAL A 19 1.75 -6.88 -9.27
CA VAL A 19 1.89 -6.40 -7.86
C VAL A 19 1.76 -7.56 -6.90
N VAL A 20 0.73 -8.40 -7.06
CA VAL A 20 0.51 -9.56 -6.19
C VAL A 20 1.66 -10.57 -6.31
N ASP A 21 2.14 -10.86 -7.52
CA ASP A 21 3.32 -11.72 -7.72
C ASP A 21 4.56 -11.16 -7.00
N ALA A 22 4.79 -9.84 -7.11
CA ALA A 22 5.90 -9.18 -6.41
C ALA A 22 5.75 -9.29 -4.89
N VAL A 23 4.55 -9.08 -4.34
CA VAL A 23 4.26 -9.22 -2.90
C VAL A 23 4.48 -10.68 -2.43
N HIS A 24 4.08 -11.67 -3.23
CA HIS A 24 4.33 -13.08 -2.90
C HIS A 24 5.83 -13.40 -2.86
N SER A 25 6.61 -12.82 -3.76
CA SER A 25 8.06 -13.09 -3.88
C SER A 25 8.91 -12.55 -2.72
N VAL A 26 8.38 -11.63 -1.93
CA VAL A 26 9.14 -11.01 -0.82
C VAL A 26 9.27 -11.96 0.36
N GLU A 27 10.51 -12.22 0.77
CA GLU A 27 10.82 -13.01 1.97
C GLU A 27 10.91 -12.09 3.20
N ILE A 28 9.93 -12.18 4.10
CA ILE A 28 9.86 -11.33 5.31
C ILE A 28 9.95 -12.13 6.62
N GLY A 29 10.09 -13.47 6.54
CA GLY A 29 10.22 -14.31 7.72
C GLY A 29 8.98 -14.42 8.61
N MET A 30 7.81 -14.00 8.10
CA MET A 30 6.52 -14.10 8.80
C MET A 30 5.39 -14.47 7.83
N GLU A 31 4.26 -14.92 8.37
CA GLU A 31 3.06 -15.21 7.61
C GLU A 31 2.54 -13.93 6.93
N LYS A 32 2.04 -14.04 5.70
CA LYS A 32 1.42 -12.94 4.94
C LYS A 32 -0.06 -13.23 4.67
N GLU A 33 -0.89 -12.21 4.71
CA GLU A 33 -2.21 -12.21 4.05
C GLU A 33 -2.31 -11.00 3.13
N ILE A 34 -2.91 -11.17 1.97
CA ILE A 34 -3.07 -10.10 0.98
C ILE A 34 -4.54 -9.74 0.89
N LEU A 35 -4.85 -8.48 1.14
CA LEU A 35 -6.19 -7.92 1.17
C LEU A 35 -6.35 -6.93 0.01
N LEU A 36 -7.03 -7.34 -1.04
CA LEU A 36 -7.34 -6.52 -2.21
C LEU A 36 -8.72 -5.89 -2.04
N VAL A 37 -8.81 -4.57 -2.18
CA VAL A 37 -10.10 -3.86 -2.10
C VAL A 37 -10.35 -3.12 -3.40
N ASP A 38 -11.24 -3.67 -4.22
CA ASP A 38 -11.67 -3.06 -5.48
C ASP A 38 -12.70 -1.95 -5.22
N ASP A 39 -12.34 -0.72 -5.55
CA ASP A 39 -13.19 0.45 -5.36
C ASP A 39 -14.08 0.73 -6.59
N CYS A 40 -14.83 -0.30 -7.02
CA CYS A 40 -15.74 -0.25 -8.15
C CYS A 40 -15.04 0.01 -9.50
N SER A 41 -14.02 -0.78 -9.83
CA SER A 41 -13.30 -0.72 -11.12
C SER A 41 -14.21 -1.02 -12.31
N ARG A 42 -13.85 -0.45 -13.49
CA ARG A 42 -14.65 -0.51 -14.73
C ARG A 42 -13.87 -0.98 -15.96
N ASP A 43 -12.60 -1.34 -15.79
CA ASP A 43 -11.65 -1.69 -16.87
C ASP A 43 -11.37 -3.19 -16.99
N GLY A 44 -12.12 -4.05 -16.29
CA GLY A 44 -11.87 -5.50 -16.21
C GLY A 44 -11.07 -5.93 -14.99
N THR A 45 -10.63 -5.02 -14.13
CA THR A 45 -9.91 -5.34 -12.87
C THR A 45 -10.69 -6.31 -12.01
N ARG A 46 -12.02 -6.14 -11.90
CA ARG A 46 -12.88 -6.99 -11.06
C ARG A 46 -12.82 -8.46 -11.46
N GLU A 47 -12.87 -8.76 -12.76
CA GLU A 47 -12.75 -10.12 -13.29
C GLU A 47 -11.37 -10.70 -13.01
N VAL A 48 -10.31 -9.90 -13.16
CA VAL A 48 -8.94 -10.32 -12.83
C VAL A 48 -8.86 -10.71 -11.36
N LEU A 49 -9.35 -9.87 -10.45
CA LEU A 49 -9.34 -10.12 -9.00
C LEU A 49 -10.16 -11.36 -8.60
N GLN A 50 -11.31 -11.59 -9.23
CA GLN A 50 -12.13 -12.78 -9.00
C GLN A 50 -11.39 -14.06 -9.41
N ASN A 51 -10.73 -14.03 -10.56
CA ASN A 51 -9.95 -15.17 -11.05
C ASN A 51 -8.73 -15.45 -10.15
N MET A 52 -8.05 -14.41 -9.70
CA MET A 52 -6.92 -14.54 -8.78
C MET A 52 -7.35 -15.13 -7.44
N ALA A 53 -8.44 -14.63 -6.85
CA ALA A 53 -8.96 -15.15 -5.59
C ALA A 53 -9.47 -16.61 -5.68
N ALA A 54 -9.92 -17.05 -6.86
CA ALA A 54 -10.30 -18.43 -7.09
C ALA A 54 -9.09 -19.37 -7.19
N ALA A 55 -7.95 -18.85 -7.63
CA ALA A 55 -6.70 -19.60 -7.81
C ALA A 55 -5.81 -19.62 -6.56
N ASP A 56 -5.91 -18.61 -5.72
CA ASP A 56 -5.05 -18.41 -4.55
C ASP A 56 -5.91 -18.18 -3.28
N PRO A 57 -5.95 -19.14 -2.34
CA PRO A 57 -6.74 -19.05 -1.11
C PRO A 57 -6.19 -18.02 -0.12
N ASP A 58 -4.94 -17.56 -0.27
CA ASP A 58 -4.33 -16.54 0.59
C ASP A 58 -4.73 -15.13 0.18
N LEU A 59 -5.32 -14.97 -1.02
CA LEU A 59 -5.86 -13.71 -1.48
C LEU A 59 -7.28 -13.49 -0.96
N ARG A 60 -7.48 -12.40 -0.26
CA ARG A 60 -8.80 -11.97 0.23
C ARG A 60 -9.24 -10.72 -0.52
N VAL A 61 -10.32 -10.82 -1.29
CA VAL A 61 -10.82 -9.71 -2.10
C VAL A 61 -12.11 -9.15 -1.49
N ARG A 62 -12.23 -7.83 -1.50
CA ARG A 62 -13.44 -7.07 -1.19
C ARG A 62 -13.79 -6.19 -2.37
N PHE A 63 -15.09 -6.04 -2.63
CA PHE A 63 -15.59 -5.24 -3.74
C PHE A 63 -16.55 -4.17 -3.22
N HIS A 64 -16.31 -2.92 -3.58
CA HIS A 64 -17.26 -1.85 -3.37
C HIS A 64 -18.28 -1.82 -4.51
N ASP A 65 -19.53 -1.49 -4.20
CA ASP A 65 -20.61 -1.34 -5.20
C ASP A 65 -20.54 0.02 -5.91
N VAL A 66 -19.94 1.01 -5.26
CA VAL A 66 -19.71 2.35 -5.79
C VAL A 66 -18.30 2.80 -5.45
N ASN A 67 -17.70 3.64 -6.32
CA ASN A 67 -16.41 4.23 -6.02
C ASN A 67 -16.53 5.20 -4.83
N GLN A 68 -15.72 4.98 -3.80
CA GLN A 68 -15.70 5.75 -2.56
C GLN A 68 -14.34 6.39 -2.29
N GLY A 69 -13.37 6.16 -3.17
CA GLY A 69 -12.00 6.66 -3.10
C GLY A 69 -11.05 5.80 -2.27
N LYS A 70 -9.76 6.00 -2.50
CA LYS A 70 -8.64 5.24 -1.88
C LYS A 70 -8.77 5.12 -0.36
N GLY A 71 -9.13 6.21 0.33
CA GLY A 71 -9.28 6.20 1.78
C GLY A 71 -10.40 5.28 2.29
N ALA A 72 -11.50 5.10 1.55
CA ALA A 72 -12.55 4.17 1.90
C ALA A 72 -12.10 2.72 1.66
N ALA A 73 -11.40 2.46 0.56
CA ALA A 73 -10.81 1.16 0.27
C ALA A 73 -9.81 0.74 1.36
N LEU A 74 -8.96 1.64 1.80
CA LEU A 74 -8.04 1.39 2.92
C LEU A 74 -8.77 1.07 4.22
N ARG A 75 -9.83 1.84 4.59
CA ARG A 75 -10.64 1.53 5.77
C ARG A 75 -11.28 0.15 5.71
N THR A 76 -11.78 -0.24 4.55
CA THR A 76 -12.34 -1.59 4.32
C THR A 76 -11.26 -2.66 4.49
N GLY A 77 -10.07 -2.43 3.94
CA GLY A 77 -8.93 -3.34 4.09
C GLY A 77 -8.47 -3.46 5.54
N PHE A 78 -8.30 -2.34 6.25
CA PHE A 78 -7.90 -2.35 7.66
C PHE A 78 -8.91 -3.07 8.56
N ALA A 79 -10.21 -2.88 8.32
CA ALA A 79 -11.25 -3.58 9.06
C ALA A 79 -11.26 -5.10 8.81
N ALA A 80 -10.72 -5.55 7.68
CA ALA A 80 -10.62 -6.96 7.31
C ALA A 80 -9.27 -7.60 7.67
N ALA A 81 -8.26 -6.79 8.00
CA ALA A 81 -6.92 -7.23 8.38
C ALA A 81 -6.95 -8.04 9.69
N THR A 82 -6.17 -9.13 9.73
CA THR A 82 -6.05 -10.01 10.90
C THR A 82 -4.60 -10.14 11.37
N GLY A 83 -3.65 -9.48 10.69
CA GLY A 83 -2.24 -9.50 11.04
C GLY A 83 -1.90 -8.59 12.21
N ASP A 84 -0.76 -8.86 12.82
CA ASP A 84 -0.19 -8.05 13.91
C ASP A 84 0.31 -6.70 13.40
N ILE A 85 0.73 -6.66 12.13
CA ILE A 85 1.23 -5.47 11.42
C ILE A 85 0.44 -5.32 10.13
N VAL A 86 0.16 -4.08 9.73
CA VAL A 86 -0.50 -3.78 8.47
C VAL A 86 0.42 -2.90 7.63
N ILE A 87 0.59 -3.24 6.35
CA ILE A 87 1.27 -2.42 5.35
C ILE A 87 0.32 -2.07 4.21
N ILE A 88 0.46 -0.88 3.66
CA ILE A 88 -0.26 -0.44 2.47
C ILE A 88 0.65 -0.63 1.27
N GLN A 89 0.13 -1.22 0.21
CA GLN A 89 0.78 -1.36 -1.09
C GLN A 89 -0.11 -0.77 -2.18
N ASP A 90 0.41 0.16 -2.94
CA ASP A 90 -0.31 0.67 -4.12
C ASP A 90 -0.27 -0.32 -5.28
N ALA A 91 -1.33 -0.31 -6.11
CA ALA A 91 -1.52 -1.28 -7.17
C ALA A 91 -0.84 -0.92 -8.51
N ASP A 92 -0.12 0.21 -8.56
CA ASP A 92 0.45 0.83 -9.77
C ASP A 92 1.92 0.51 -10.05
N LEU A 93 2.57 -0.35 -9.23
CA LEU A 93 4.00 -0.70 -9.30
C LEU A 93 4.96 0.47 -9.00
N GLU A 94 4.50 1.56 -8.40
CA GLU A 94 5.40 2.67 -8.02
C GLU A 94 6.29 2.32 -6.83
N TYR A 95 5.79 1.49 -5.89
CA TYR A 95 6.50 1.06 -4.70
C TYR A 95 6.90 -0.41 -4.80
N ASP A 96 8.18 -0.68 -4.54
CA ASP A 96 8.74 -2.02 -4.61
C ASP A 96 8.48 -2.80 -3.30
N PRO A 97 7.73 -3.92 -3.34
CA PRO A 97 7.54 -4.76 -2.18
C PRO A 97 8.84 -5.30 -1.55
N GLN A 98 9.95 -5.36 -2.28
CA GLN A 98 11.26 -5.74 -1.74
C GLN A 98 11.76 -4.80 -0.63
N GLU A 99 11.18 -3.61 -0.49
CA GLU A 99 11.47 -2.69 0.61
C GLU A 99 10.74 -3.02 1.93
N TYR A 100 9.79 -3.96 1.95
CA TYR A 100 9.07 -4.34 3.17
C TYR A 100 9.97 -4.66 4.36
N PRO A 101 11.07 -5.45 4.23
CA PRO A 101 11.94 -5.72 5.36
C PRO A 101 12.52 -4.46 6.01
N ARG A 102 12.81 -3.43 5.18
CA ARG A 102 13.32 -2.15 5.65
C ARG A 102 12.26 -1.34 6.40
N LEU A 103 11.01 -1.36 5.92
CA LEU A 103 9.88 -0.67 6.56
C LEU A 103 9.45 -1.37 7.86
N LEU A 104 9.50 -2.70 7.90
CA LEU A 104 9.08 -3.49 9.06
C LEU A 104 10.09 -3.46 10.20
N ARG A 105 11.38 -3.34 9.90
CA ARG A 105 12.45 -3.44 10.89
C ARG A 105 12.28 -2.52 12.10
N PRO A 106 11.97 -1.21 11.98
CA PRO A 106 11.79 -0.35 13.15
C PRO A 106 10.64 -0.78 14.06
N ILE A 107 9.58 -1.38 13.50
CA ILE A 107 8.44 -1.91 14.25
C ILE A 107 8.86 -3.20 14.98
N LEU A 108 9.52 -4.12 14.27
CA LEU A 108 9.97 -5.40 14.83
C LEU A 108 11.00 -5.24 15.93
N ASP A 109 11.85 -4.21 15.83
CA ASP A 109 12.87 -3.86 16.85
C ASP A 109 12.24 -3.08 18.04
N GLY A 110 10.94 -2.78 18.00
CA GLY A 110 10.23 -2.04 19.07
C GLY A 110 10.56 -0.57 19.15
N HIS A 111 11.09 0.02 18.06
CA HIS A 111 11.48 1.42 17.99
C HIS A 111 10.37 2.33 17.44
N ALA A 112 9.36 1.78 16.79
CA ALA A 112 8.26 2.54 16.19
C ALA A 112 6.96 1.73 16.19
N ASP A 113 5.84 2.40 16.36
CA ASP A 113 4.49 1.85 16.16
C ASP A 113 4.00 2.08 14.72
N VAL A 114 4.52 3.10 14.04
CA VAL A 114 4.19 3.45 12.66
C VAL A 114 5.45 3.87 11.91
N VAL A 115 5.58 3.41 10.67
CA VAL A 115 6.68 3.76 9.76
C VAL A 115 6.11 4.30 8.46
N TYR A 116 6.58 5.46 8.05
CA TYR A 116 6.28 6.06 6.75
C TYR A 116 7.49 5.93 5.82
N GLY A 117 7.27 5.39 4.62
CA GLY A 117 8.22 5.52 3.52
C GLY A 117 8.23 6.97 3.02
N SER A 118 9.40 7.44 2.58
CA SER A 118 9.53 8.77 1.97
C SER A 118 10.35 8.69 0.70
N ARG A 119 9.81 9.27 -0.38
CA ARG A 119 10.52 9.40 -1.67
C ARG A 119 11.66 10.40 -1.62
N PHE A 120 11.72 11.24 -0.58
CA PHE A 120 12.67 12.36 -0.45
C PHE A 120 13.72 12.15 0.64
N LEU A 121 13.59 11.12 1.47
CA LEU A 121 14.53 10.78 2.52
C LEU A 121 15.34 9.54 2.14
N GLY A 122 16.67 9.69 2.07
CA GLY A 122 17.60 8.58 1.90
C GLY A 122 18.77 8.94 1.00
N GLY A 123 19.90 8.26 1.20
CA GLY A 123 21.11 8.41 0.38
C GLY A 123 21.15 7.48 -0.84
N GLY A 124 20.05 6.78 -1.16
CA GLY A 124 19.95 5.87 -2.30
C GLY A 124 19.40 6.53 -3.56
N ALA A 125 19.30 5.76 -4.64
CA ALA A 125 18.62 6.20 -5.85
C ALA A 125 17.13 6.48 -5.52
N HIS A 126 16.64 7.63 -5.93
CA HIS A 126 15.24 8.03 -5.75
C HIS A 126 14.65 8.53 -7.06
N ARG A 127 13.35 8.39 -7.19
CA ARG A 127 12.61 8.85 -8.38
C ARG A 127 12.65 10.38 -8.44
N VAL A 128 13.02 10.92 -9.59
CA VAL A 128 12.91 12.36 -9.84
C VAL A 128 11.45 12.68 -10.15
N VAL A 129 10.84 13.49 -9.32
CA VAL A 129 9.46 13.98 -9.52
C VAL A 129 9.48 15.35 -10.21
N PHE A 130 8.40 15.70 -10.88
CA PHE A 130 8.26 17.04 -11.49
C PHE A 130 8.25 18.12 -10.41
N TYR A 131 8.89 19.24 -10.68
CA TYR A 131 9.06 20.34 -9.74
C TYR A 131 7.75 20.81 -9.09
N TRP A 132 6.68 20.96 -9.87
CA TRP A 132 5.38 21.41 -9.37
C TRP A 132 4.70 20.36 -8.49
N HIS A 133 4.85 19.07 -8.77
CA HIS A 133 4.39 17.98 -7.90
C HIS A 133 5.14 17.98 -6.58
N TYR A 134 6.47 18.16 -6.61
CA TYR A 134 7.28 18.31 -5.40
C TYR A 134 6.80 19.49 -4.55
N LEU A 135 6.55 20.65 -5.17
CA LEU A 135 6.09 21.84 -4.45
C LEU A 135 4.70 21.64 -3.84
N GLY A 136 3.78 21.01 -4.57
CA GLY A 136 2.44 20.64 -4.08
C GLY A 136 2.51 19.69 -2.89
N ASN A 137 3.28 18.60 -3.02
CA ASN A 137 3.50 17.65 -1.92
C ASN A 137 4.11 18.35 -0.70
N LYS A 138 5.12 19.18 -0.87
CA LYS A 138 5.76 19.93 0.22
C LYS A 138 4.78 20.85 0.94
N LEU A 139 3.87 21.52 0.22
CA LEU A 139 2.81 22.34 0.83
C LEU A 139 1.85 21.48 1.66
N LEU A 140 1.34 20.38 1.08
CA LEU A 140 0.43 19.45 1.76
C LEU A 140 1.08 18.82 2.99
N THR A 141 2.33 18.36 2.87
CA THR A 141 3.11 17.82 3.98
C THR A 141 3.29 18.85 5.10
N THR A 142 3.58 20.11 4.74
CA THR A 142 3.72 21.19 5.75
C THR A 142 2.40 21.42 6.48
N LEU A 143 1.27 21.52 5.77
CA LEU A 143 -0.04 21.70 6.39
C LEU A 143 -0.42 20.51 7.28
N SER A 144 -0.14 19.29 6.84
CA SER A 144 -0.34 18.09 7.66
C SER A 144 0.49 18.15 8.94
N ASN A 145 1.78 18.45 8.83
CA ASN A 145 2.68 18.54 9.98
C ASN A 145 2.22 19.61 10.99
N MET A 146 1.70 20.74 10.50
CA MET A 146 1.15 21.80 11.37
C MET A 146 -0.11 21.36 12.13
N THR A 147 -0.95 20.53 11.51
CA THR A 147 -2.22 20.09 12.11
C THR A 147 -2.08 18.85 12.97
N THR A 148 -1.14 17.96 12.65
CA THR A 148 -0.93 16.68 13.36
C THR A 148 0.20 16.74 14.38
N ASN A 149 1.03 17.77 14.35
CA ASN A 149 2.28 17.88 15.12
C ASN A 149 3.27 16.74 14.85
N LEU A 150 3.22 16.17 13.65
CA LEU A 150 4.18 15.18 13.15
C LEU A 150 5.26 15.90 12.31
N ASN A 151 6.39 15.25 12.10
CA ASN A 151 7.46 15.75 11.23
C ASN A 151 7.63 14.82 10.02
N LEU A 152 6.58 14.71 9.22
CA LEU A 152 6.60 13.94 7.98
C LEU A 152 7.38 14.70 6.90
N THR A 153 8.00 13.97 5.99
CA THR A 153 8.77 14.52 4.86
C THR A 153 8.10 14.27 3.51
N ASP A 154 7.16 13.34 3.48
CA ASP A 154 6.37 12.95 2.32
C ASP A 154 4.97 12.52 2.79
N MET A 155 3.93 13.10 2.22
CA MET A 155 2.55 12.92 2.67
C MET A 155 1.69 12.21 1.61
N GLU A 156 2.16 12.15 0.35
CA GLU A 156 1.46 11.59 -0.81
C GLU A 156 1.87 10.15 -1.11
#